data_a4c5fdcb694b1cfe49be256e5fd6bfdd
#
_entry.id   a4c5fdcb694b1cfe49be256e5fd6bfdd
#
_cell.length_a   1.000
_cell.length_b   1.000
_cell.length_c   1.000
_cell.angle_alpha   90.00
_cell.angle_beta   90.00
_cell.angle_gamma   90.00
#
_symmetry.space_group_name_H-M   'P 1'
#
loop_
_entity.id
_entity.type
_entity.pdbx_description
1 polymer ?
#
loop_
_entity_poly.entity_id
_entity_poly.type
_entity_poly.pdbx_seq_one_letter_code
_entity_poly.pdbx_strand_id
1 'polypeptide(L)'
;MITKEEFIDLILKQQEWSNRVDEVSKALNVPTLFESDWVEYASILFDKTLDFLFNEDGVDDISWWMYEKSGNPKLKMWDKSGNEIPTDTIEDLWNLVKDNRK
;
A
#
# COMPACT_ATOMS: atom_id res chain seq x y z
N MET A 1 -8.83 -15.37 7.41
CA MET A 1 -9.02 -14.49 6.22
C MET A 1 -9.25 -13.06 6.69
N ILE A 2 -8.51 -12.11 6.13
CA ILE A 2 -8.65 -10.69 6.50
C ILE A 2 -10.02 -10.14 6.10
N THR A 3 -10.64 -9.35 6.97
CA THR A 3 -11.89 -8.66 6.67
C THR A 3 -11.62 -7.31 5.99
N LYS A 4 -12.67 -6.71 5.39
CA LYS A 4 -12.59 -5.37 4.81
C LYS A 4 -12.11 -4.32 5.82
N GLU A 5 -12.68 -4.34 7.02
CA GLU A 5 -12.34 -3.38 8.09
C GLU A 5 -10.88 -3.53 8.53
N GLU A 6 -10.42 -4.76 8.71
CA GLU A 6 -9.02 -5.06 9.05
C GLU A 6 -8.06 -4.61 7.94
N PHE A 7 -8.45 -4.81 6.69
CA PHE A 7 -7.66 -4.37 5.54
C PHE A 7 -7.54 -2.84 5.48
N ILE A 8 -8.66 -2.13 5.61
CA ILE A 8 -8.67 -0.67 5.62
C ILE A 8 -7.78 -0.14 6.74
N ASP A 9 -7.87 -0.70 7.94
CA ASP A 9 -7.04 -0.33 9.08
C ASP A 9 -5.54 -0.56 8.80
N LEU A 10 -5.20 -1.69 8.19
CA LEU A 10 -3.83 -2.01 7.81
C LEU A 10 -3.25 -0.96 6.84
N ILE A 11 -3.99 -0.60 5.81
CA ILE A 11 -3.52 0.37 4.81
C ILE A 11 -3.43 1.79 5.42
N LEU A 12 -4.41 2.18 6.22
CA LEU A 12 -4.38 3.50 6.91
C LEU A 12 -3.19 3.62 7.84
N LYS A 13 -2.85 2.58 8.58
CA LYS A 13 -1.68 2.57 9.46
C LYS A 13 -0.39 2.69 8.70
N GLN A 14 -0.29 2.01 7.57
CA GLN A 14 0.89 2.11 6.71
C GLN A 14 1.05 3.51 6.12
N GLN A 15 -0.04 4.13 5.68
CA GLN A 15 -0.03 5.49 5.17
C GLN A 15 0.33 6.51 6.26
N GLU A 16 -0.23 6.37 7.45
CA GLU A 16 0.08 7.23 8.60
C GLU A 16 1.57 7.16 8.97
N TRP A 17 2.11 5.97 8.99
CA TRP A 17 3.53 5.75 9.24
C TRP A 17 4.41 6.46 8.20
N SER A 18 4.11 6.30 6.92
CA SER A 18 4.84 6.97 5.83
C SER A 18 4.78 8.49 5.95
N ASN A 19 3.63 9.05 6.29
CA ASN A 19 3.45 10.49 6.48
C ASN A 19 4.26 11.01 7.68
N ARG A 20 4.32 10.29 8.79
CA ARG A 20 5.14 10.65 9.95
C ARG A 20 6.62 10.65 9.64
N VAL A 21 7.08 9.68 8.89
CA VAL A 21 8.47 9.61 8.44
C VAL A 21 8.82 10.86 7.63
N ASP A 22 7.98 11.25 6.68
CA ASP A 22 8.16 12.45 5.88
C ASP A 22 8.18 13.73 6.73
N GLU A 23 7.25 13.88 7.65
CA GLU A 23 7.17 15.05 8.53
C GLU A 23 8.43 15.21 9.39
N VAL A 24 8.90 14.13 9.98
CA VAL A 24 10.10 14.15 10.82
C VAL A 24 11.35 14.43 9.99
N SER A 25 11.46 13.84 8.80
CA SER A 25 12.57 14.13 7.88
C SER A 25 12.64 15.60 7.51
N LYS A 26 11.51 16.20 7.19
CA LYS A 26 11.43 17.63 6.86
C LYS A 26 11.76 18.52 8.05
N ALA A 27 11.22 18.21 9.22
CA ALA A 27 11.44 18.97 10.44
C ALA A 27 12.92 18.99 10.87
N LEU A 28 13.62 17.87 10.69
CA LEU A 28 15.03 17.73 11.04
C LEU A 28 15.97 18.12 9.89
N ASN A 29 15.43 18.40 8.72
CA ASN A 29 16.20 18.67 7.50
C ASN A 29 17.25 17.59 7.22
N VAL A 30 16.89 16.33 7.41
CA VAL A 30 17.76 15.17 7.20
C VAL A 30 17.10 14.24 6.17
N PRO A 31 17.40 14.41 4.89
CA PRO A 31 16.69 13.67 3.81
C PRO A 31 16.91 12.16 3.85
N THR A 32 17.97 11.71 4.48
CA THR A 32 18.33 10.29 4.56
C THR A 32 18.11 9.68 5.94
N LEU A 33 17.49 10.41 6.86
CA LEU A 33 17.27 9.92 8.22
C LEU A 33 16.59 8.56 8.27
N PHE A 34 15.72 8.29 7.31
CA PHE A 34 14.89 7.11 7.25
C PHE A 34 15.27 6.11 6.16
N GLU A 35 16.38 6.30 5.49
CA GLU A 35 17.07 5.25 4.75
C GLU A 35 17.87 4.34 5.71
N SER A 36 17.44 4.32 6.96
CA SER A 36 18.04 3.50 8.00
C SER A 36 17.43 2.08 7.94
N ASP A 37 18.13 1.12 8.52
CA ASP A 37 17.70 -0.27 8.67
C ASP A 37 16.28 -0.40 9.23
N TRP A 38 15.85 0.56 9.99
CA TRP A 38 14.58 0.61 10.66
C TRP A 38 13.39 0.84 9.73
N VAL A 39 13.51 1.76 8.75
CA VAL A 39 12.48 1.98 7.73
C VAL A 39 12.42 0.79 6.77
N GLU A 40 13.57 0.28 6.39
CA GLU A 40 13.68 -0.93 5.60
C GLU A 40 13.01 -2.12 6.29
N TYR A 41 13.26 -2.27 7.59
CA TYR A 41 12.65 -3.31 8.40
C TYR A 41 11.11 -3.20 8.43
N ALA A 42 10.56 -1.99 8.60
CA ALA A 42 9.12 -1.77 8.60
C ALA A 42 8.49 -2.11 7.24
N SER A 43 9.16 -1.76 6.15
CA SER A 43 8.72 -2.12 4.79
C SER A 43 8.72 -3.63 4.57
N ILE A 44 9.77 -4.30 5.01
CA ILE A 44 9.87 -5.77 4.92
C ILE A 44 8.76 -6.45 5.73
N LEU A 45 8.45 -5.96 6.90
CA LEU A 45 7.35 -6.48 7.72
C LEU A 45 5.99 -6.31 7.03
N PHE A 46 5.75 -5.17 6.43
CA PHE A 46 4.53 -4.91 5.68
C PHE A 46 4.40 -5.88 4.50
N ASP A 47 5.46 -6.04 3.72
CA ASP A 47 5.48 -6.96 2.59
C ASP A 47 5.24 -8.40 3.01
N LYS A 48 5.86 -8.85 4.09
CA LYS A 48 5.63 -10.20 4.64
C LYS A 48 4.20 -10.38 5.14
N THR A 49 3.62 -9.35 5.73
CA THR A 49 2.22 -9.38 6.15
C THR A 49 1.30 -9.53 4.94
N LEU A 50 1.55 -8.81 3.86
CA LEU A 50 0.80 -8.95 2.62
C LEU A 50 0.93 -10.35 2.03
N ASP A 51 2.14 -10.91 2.00
CA ASP A 51 2.40 -12.27 1.51
C ASP A 51 1.65 -13.33 2.32
N PHE A 52 1.47 -13.09 3.61
CA PHE A 52 0.70 -13.97 4.48
C PHE A 52 -0.81 -13.87 4.23
N LEU A 53 -1.31 -12.68 3.91
CA LEU A 53 -2.75 -12.39 3.82
C LEU A 53 -3.33 -12.55 2.42
N PHE A 54 -2.52 -12.41 1.38
CA PHE A 54 -2.97 -12.37 -0.02
C PHE A 54 -2.14 -13.26 -0.92
N ASN A 55 -2.75 -13.69 -2.02
CA ASN A 55 -2.04 -14.32 -3.13
C ASN A 55 -1.15 -13.30 -3.84
N GLU A 56 -0.21 -13.77 -4.65
CA GLU A 56 0.76 -12.94 -5.36
C GLU A 56 0.13 -11.78 -6.13
N ASP A 57 -0.95 -12.04 -6.87
CA ASP A 57 -1.64 -11.00 -7.64
C ASP A 57 -2.19 -9.88 -6.75
N GLY A 58 -2.73 -10.23 -5.60
CA GLY A 58 -3.22 -9.25 -4.63
C GLY A 58 -2.08 -8.44 -4.00
N VAL A 59 -0.97 -9.08 -3.68
CA VAL A 59 0.23 -8.40 -3.17
C VAL A 59 0.76 -7.40 -4.20
N ASP A 60 0.85 -7.80 -5.46
CA ASP A 60 1.31 -6.92 -6.54
C ASP A 60 0.41 -5.70 -6.71
N ASP A 61 -0.90 -5.89 -6.69
CA ASP A 61 -1.87 -4.80 -6.79
C ASP A 61 -1.78 -3.82 -5.62
N ILE A 62 -1.59 -4.32 -4.40
CA ILE A 62 -1.41 -3.47 -3.22
C ILE A 62 -0.11 -2.68 -3.31
N SER A 63 0.98 -3.32 -3.69
CA SER A 63 2.30 -2.70 -3.83
C SER A 63 2.27 -1.59 -4.89
N TRP A 64 1.64 -1.86 -6.02
CA TRP A 64 1.45 -0.88 -7.09
C TRP A 64 0.61 0.31 -6.61
N TRP A 65 -0.49 0.06 -5.91
CA TRP A 65 -1.36 1.12 -5.38
C TRP A 65 -0.61 2.01 -4.37
N MET A 66 0.17 1.41 -3.47
CA MET A 66 1.01 2.15 -2.52
C MET A 66 2.07 3.00 -3.24
N TYR A 67 2.69 2.46 -4.28
CA TYR A 67 3.64 3.18 -5.14
C TYR A 67 2.99 4.43 -5.76
N GLU A 68 1.81 4.28 -6.32
CA GLU A 68 1.05 5.39 -6.89
C GLU A 68 0.71 6.47 -5.86
N LYS A 69 0.26 6.07 -4.67
CA LYS A 69 -0.09 7.01 -3.58
C LYS A 69 1.14 7.71 -2.98
N SER A 70 2.33 7.23 -3.24
CA SER A 70 3.58 7.89 -2.86
C SER A 70 4.01 9.01 -3.81
N GLY A 71 3.12 9.47 -4.69
CA GLY A 71 3.38 10.58 -5.60
C GLY A 71 3.87 10.17 -6.98
N ASN A 72 3.80 8.90 -7.30
CA ASN A 72 4.19 8.38 -8.61
C ASN A 72 3.02 8.43 -9.62
N PRO A 73 3.29 8.32 -10.92
CA PRO A 73 2.26 8.37 -11.94
C PRO A 73 1.18 7.30 -11.73
N LYS A 74 -0.08 7.71 -11.93
CA LYS A 74 -1.21 6.81 -11.86
C LYS A 74 -1.21 5.85 -13.05
N LEU A 75 -1.30 4.55 -12.76
CA LEU A 75 -1.54 3.52 -13.77
C LEU A 75 -3.04 3.28 -13.87
N LYS A 76 -3.54 3.17 -15.09
CA LYS A 76 -4.96 2.86 -15.32
C LYS A 76 -5.14 1.36 -15.49
N MET A 77 -6.19 0.82 -14.89
CA MET A 77 -6.59 -0.58 -15.03
C MET A 77 -7.95 -0.68 -15.69
N TRP A 78 -8.14 -1.72 -16.50
CA TRP A 78 -9.35 -1.94 -17.25
C TRP A 78 -9.86 -3.37 -16.99
N ASP A 79 -11.17 -3.53 -16.91
CA ASP A 79 -11.76 -4.86 -16.82
C ASP A 79 -11.89 -5.51 -18.22
N LYS A 80 -12.39 -6.75 -18.25
CA LYS A 80 -12.57 -7.50 -19.49
C LYS A 80 -13.60 -6.86 -20.44
N SER A 81 -14.49 -6.03 -19.91
CA SER A 81 -15.52 -5.32 -20.67
C SER A 81 -15.05 -3.97 -21.20
N GLY A 82 -13.80 -3.58 -20.93
CA GLY A 82 -13.23 -2.32 -21.35
C GLY A 82 -13.56 -1.13 -20.45
N ASN A 83 -14.15 -1.37 -19.27
CA ASN A 83 -14.43 -0.33 -18.28
C ASN A 83 -13.21 -0.09 -17.38
N GLU A 84 -12.92 1.19 -17.11
CA GLU A 84 -11.85 1.54 -16.19
C GLU A 84 -12.20 1.07 -14.77
N ILE A 85 -11.25 0.38 -14.13
CA ILE A 85 -11.38 -0.07 -12.74
C ILE A 85 -10.95 1.09 -11.84
N PRO A 86 -11.81 1.56 -10.88
CA PRO A 86 -11.43 2.62 -9.96
C PRO A 86 -10.31 2.15 -9.02
N THR A 87 -9.34 3.04 -8.78
CA THR A 87 -8.18 2.79 -7.90
C THR A 87 -7.83 4.00 -7.02
N ASP A 88 -8.81 4.87 -6.76
CA ASP A 88 -8.55 6.14 -6.08
C ASP A 88 -8.56 6.01 -4.55
N THR A 89 -9.42 5.16 -4.01
CA THR A 89 -9.63 5.00 -2.56
C THR A 89 -9.15 3.65 -2.05
N ILE A 90 -9.00 3.53 -0.73
CA ILE A 90 -8.68 2.24 -0.09
C ILE A 90 -9.81 1.23 -0.32
N GLU A 91 -11.04 1.70 -0.38
CA GLU A 91 -12.18 0.84 -0.69
C GLU A 91 -12.12 0.29 -2.11
N ASP A 92 -11.68 1.12 -3.07
CA ASP A 92 -11.40 0.69 -4.45
C ASP A 92 -10.31 -0.40 -4.46
N LEU A 93 -9.26 -0.21 -3.69
CA LEU A 93 -8.20 -1.21 -3.54
C LEU A 93 -8.73 -2.52 -2.95
N TRP A 94 -9.57 -2.44 -1.93
CA TRP A 94 -10.21 -3.62 -1.37
C TRP A 94 -11.02 -4.39 -2.42
N ASN A 95 -11.82 -3.70 -3.22
CA ASN A 95 -12.60 -4.33 -4.29
C ASN A 95 -11.71 -5.02 -5.34
N LEU A 96 -10.51 -4.50 -5.55
CA LEU A 96 -9.54 -5.08 -6.47
C LEU A 96 -8.91 -6.37 -5.93
N VAL A 97 -8.61 -6.42 -4.62
CA VAL A 97 -7.79 -7.51 -4.04
C VAL A 97 -8.58 -8.52 -3.19
N LYS A 98 -9.84 -8.26 -2.87
CA LYS A 98 -10.62 -9.10 -1.95
C LYS A 98 -10.71 -10.57 -2.37
N ASP A 99 -10.69 -10.86 -3.66
CA ASP A 99 -10.75 -12.22 -4.19
C ASP A 99 -9.38 -12.93 -4.19
N ASN A 100 -8.31 -12.20 -3.85
CA ASN A 100 -6.96 -12.73 -3.73
C ASN A 100 -6.53 -13.01 -2.27
N ARG A 101 -7.46 -13.00 -1.33
CA ARG A 101 -7.19 -13.30 0.08
C ARG A 101 -6.85 -14.80 0.28
N LYS A 102 -5.90 -15.03 1.14
CA LYS A 102 -5.60 -16.39 1.62
C LYS A 102 -6.54 -16.81 2.72
#